data_a738b5a5301ef75d102713bf61c2b401
#
_entry.id   a738b5a5301ef75d102713bf61c2b401
#
_cell.length_a   1.000
_cell.length_b   1.000
_cell.length_c   1.000
_cell.angle_alpha   90.00
_cell.angle_beta   90.00
_cell.angle_gamma   90.00
#
_symmetry.space_group_name_H-M   'P 1'
#
loop_
_entity.id
_entity.type
_entity.pdbx_description
1 polymer ?
#
loop_
_entity_poly.entity_id
_entity_poly.type
_entity_poly.pdbx_seq_one_letter_code
_entity_poly.pdbx_strand_id
1 'polypeptide(L)'
;LLDSSLVEVSRLQLQKFLNTKGFLNASVESNIEINKKRAAITYNADPGQEFKFRNVDYQVSDEEIKNLYSANREKFTRITPGARLDEDSIAYEREQIYLLMKRNGYYEFVRPYVRAKIDTNLNSSQADVEIQILNPGDSTHQKYVLDNTYIRIQPSSAVLASGQPDTMRVDTQYKFFDYSKFFKPKKIANYIFLEKGEQYDIDNVDVTTQRLFELNVFKSVSIDFRKKRDEPNALIGLIDMIPLKRKSNRLDGEYTFNSSITGVQAGVTYQNRNTFGGAEVFEVRLRGGFQFDKNLTGGLNDRLLSRDYQIGVSMNFPRLITPFKIPSVGRSGVPHTRVAVNYQIYNLRESYLRRSLGTTLTYDWIETKNRIHSLTPASMQYVQGRISDDLVEYLESQGNSFFLSTLRSQLVASSIYNYIYNLPRLNTLSNFVFFTGNLEVGGNMAALTSKIVDRSNTSNTGRMIFGVPYYQFVRLDADFRFYKSLGGERQFITRINPGIGYYYGNMQSLPFDKQFFAGGSSGIRAWQARTLGPGNYNRSALPSPEARRRLRNLDQLGDMRIEGNLEYR
;
A
#
# COMPACT_ATOMS: atom_id res chain seq x y z
N LEU A 1 -38.61 9.19 13.24
CA LEU A 1 -39.31 8.63 14.40
C LEU A 1 -38.32 8.53 15.54
N LEU A 2 -38.60 9.17 16.69
CA LEU A 2 -37.84 9.02 17.91
C LEU A 2 -38.19 7.67 18.53
N ASP A 3 -37.17 6.86 18.81
CA ASP A 3 -37.33 5.63 19.57
C ASP A 3 -36.71 5.83 20.96
N SER A 4 -37.55 5.98 21.95
CA SER A 4 -37.11 6.23 23.33
C SER A 4 -36.39 5.02 23.94
N SER A 5 -36.64 3.80 23.45
CA SER A 5 -35.89 2.62 23.89
C SER A 5 -34.45 2.64 23.45
N LEU A 6 -34.16 3.15 22.24
CA LEU A 6 -32.77 3.33 21.75
C LEU A 6 -32.03 4.44 22.51
N VAL A 7 -32.74 5.46 22.99
CA VAL A 7 -32.12 6.49 23.85
C VAL A 7 -31.66 5.88 25.16
N GLU A 8 -32.49 5.05 25.79
CA GLU A 8 -32.13 4.39 27.04
C GLU A 8 -30.99 3.37 26.85
N VAL A 9 -31.02 2.59 25.76
CA VAL A 9 -29.91 1.70 25.40
C VAL A 9 -28.60 2.48 25.23
N SER A 10 -28.64 3.63 24.54
CA SER A 10 -27.47 4.49 24.35
C SER A 10 -26.97 5.07 25.67
N ARG A 11 -27.86 5.49 26.57
CA ARG A 11 -27.52 5.95 27.91
C ARG A 11 -26.75 4.89 28.70
N LEU A 12 -27.28 3.67 28.73
CA LEU A 12 -26.65 2.53 29.40
C LEU A 12 -25.30 2.15 28.79
N GLN A 13 -25.18 2.23 27.45
CA GLN A 13 -23.93 1.98 26.77
C GLN A 13 -22.85 3.03 27.10
N LEU A 14 -23.23 4.31 27.18
CA LEU A 14 -22.33 5.39 27.60
C LEU A 14 -21.85 5.19 29.03
N GLN A 15 -22.77 4.87 29.96
CA GLN A 15 -22.39 4.56 31.35
C GLN A 15 -21.45 3.36 31.44
N LYS A 16 -21.78 2.26 30.74
CA LYS A 16 -20.91 1.08 30.65
C LYS A 16 -19.53 1.43 30.07
N PHE A 17 -19.48 2.23 29.02
CA PHE A 17 -18.23 2.70 28.45
C PHE A 17 -17.37 3.46 29.47
N LEU A 18 -17.96 4.37 30.24
CA LEU A 18 -17.24 5.07 31.30
C LEU A 18 -16.72 4.09 32.37
N ASN A 19 -17.51 3.10 32.75
CA ASN A 19 -17.08 2.08 33.71
C ASN A 19 -15.86 1.29 33.18
N THR A 20 -15.88 0.88 31.89
CA THR A 20 -14.73 0.19 31.26
C THR A 20 -13.49 1.06 31.20
N LYS A 21 -13.65 2.39 31.24
CA LYS A 21 -12.57 3.38 31.28
C LYS A 21 -12.11 3.74 32.68
N GLY A 22 -12.57 3.03 33.69
CA GLY A 22 -12.15 3.19 35.09
C GLY A 22 -12.94 4.25 35.86
N PHE A 23 -14.08 4.68 35.38
CA PHE A 23 -15.00 5.56 36.09
C PHE A 23 -16.18 4.73 36.62
N LEU A 24 -15.90 3.91 37.65
CA LEU A 24 -16.87 2.90 38.14
C LEU A 24 -18.13 3.53 38.76
N ASN A 25 -18.04 4.75 39.26
CA ASN A 25 -19.15 5.50 39.84
C ASN A 25 -19.83 6.46 38.82
N ALA A 26 -19.55 6.28 37.52
CA ALA A 26 -20.12 7.14 36.49
C ALA A 26 -21.65 7.01 36.42
N SER A 27 -22.31 8.16 36.29
CA SER A 27 -23.74 8.23 35.98
C SER A 27 -23.96 8.95 34.65
N VAL A 28 -24.96 8.51 33.92
CA VAL A 28 -25.35 9.16 32.65
C VAL A 28 -26.85 9.35 32.66
N GLU A 29 -27.29 10.58 32.41
CA GLU A 29 -28.68 10.95 32.27
C GLU A 29 -28.98 11.33 30.82
N SER A 30 -30.18 11.05 30.34
CA SER A 30 -30.65 11.46 29.02
C SER A 30 -31.79 12.45 29.13
N ASN A 31 -31.73 13.56 28.40
CA ASN A 31 -32.81 14.52 28.25
C ASN A 31 -33.27 14.57 26.79
N ILE A 32 -34.58 14.55 26.56
CA ILE A 32 -35.19 14.58 25.24
C ILE A 32 -36.03 15.84 25.10
N GLU A 33 -35.64 16.73 24.23
CA GLU A 33 -36.39 17.91 23.87
C GLU A 33 -37.04 17.75 22.49
N ILE A 34 -38.36 17.86 22.44
CA ILE A 34 -39.11 17.72 21.18
C ILE A 34 -39.56 19.12 20.75
N ASN A 35 -39.06 19.61 19.63
CA ASN A 35 -39.49 20.85 19.02
C ASN A 35 -40.06 20.57 17.62
N LYS A 36 -41.40 20.71 17.48
CA LYS A 36 -42.15 20.39 16.26
C LYS A 36 -41.94 18.93 15.83
N LYS A 37 -41.20 18.71 14.73
CA LYS A 37 -40.95 17.38 14.15
C LYS A 37 -39.50 16.92 14.38
N ARG A 38 -38.72 17.61 15.22
CA ARG A 38 -37.34 17.30 15.54
C ARG A 38 -37.20 17.01 17.03
N ALA A 39 -36.42 15.99 17.37
CA ALA A 39 -36.03 15.69 18.74
C ALA A 39 -34.52 15.95 18.88
N ALA A 40 -34.14 16.68 19.92
CA ALA A 40 -32.79 16.82 20.39
C ALA A 40 -32.59 15.90 21.60
N ILE A 41 -31.58 15.07 21.58
CA ILE A 41 -31.26 14.16 22.67
C ILE A 41 -29.92 14.62 23.24
N THR A 42 -29.91 14.93 24.52
CA THR A 42 -28.71 15.35 25.26
C THR A 42 -28.41 14.28 26.31
N TYR A 43 -27.17 13.79 26.31
CA TYR A 43 -26.67 12.91 27.36
C TYR A 43 -25.73 13.71 28.27
N ASN A 44 -26.09 13.80 29.53
CA ASN A 44 -25.27 14.40 30.58
C ASN A 44 -24.55 13.29 31.31
N ALA A 45 -23.22 13.28 31.20
CA ALA A 45 -22.40 12.27 31.86
C ALA A 45 -21.62 12.90 33.02
N ASP A 46 -21.80 12.35 34.21
CA ASP A 46 -20.94 12.61 35.36
C ASP A 46 -20.00 11.41 35.52
N PRO A 47 -18.70 11.52 35.20
CA PRO A 47 -17.77 10.41 35.28
C PRO A 47 -17.41 10.05 36.72
N GLY A 48 -17.57 10.95 37.68
CA GLY A 48 -17.08 10.76 39.03
C GLY A 48 -15.53 10.68 39.10
N GLN A 49 -15.01 10.03 40.13
CA GLN A 49 -13.56 9.87 40.28
C GLN A 49 -13.01 8.70 39.44
N GLU A 50 -11.82 8.88 38.85
CA GLU A 50 -11.14 7.79 38.16
C GLU A 50 -10.53 6.80 39.16
N PHE A 51 -10.69 5.51 38.88
CA PHE A 51 -10.04 4.44 39.63
C PHE A 51 -8.62 4.20 39.05
N LYS A 52 -7.65 4.00 39.98
CA LYS A 52 -6.25 3.73 39.63
C LYS A 52 -5.78 2.39 40.23
N PHE A 53 -4.87 1.75 39.52
CA PHE A 53 -4.19 0.58 40.07
C PHE A 53 -3.35 0.97 41.27
N ARG A 54 -3.55 0.27 42.39
CA ARG A 54 -2.76 0.42 43.61
C ARG A 54 -1.66 -0.65 43.64
N ASN A 55 -2.06 -1.92 43.74
CA ASN A 55 -1.16 -3.06 43.72
C ASN A 55 -1.40 -3.87 42.46
N VAL A 56 -0.30 -4.38 41.88
CA VAL A 56 -0.34 -5.21 40.68
C VAL A 56 0.47 -6.48 40.95
N ASP A 57 -0.25 -7.58 41.18
CA ASP A 57 0.32 -8.87 41.51
C ASP A 57 0.16 -9.87 40.35
N TYR A 58 1.03 -10.88 40.34
CA TYR A 58 1.07 -11.89 39.29
C TYR A 58 1.18 -13.28 39.89
N GLN A 59 0.18 -14.10 39.64
CA GLN A 59 0.16 -15.48 40.03
C GLN A 59 0.34 -16.38 38.80
N VAL A 60 1.49 -17.02 38.68
CA VAL A 60 1.81 -17.94 37.58
C VAL A 60 2.14 -19.31 38.18
N SER A 61 1.37 -20.30 37.80
CA SER A 61 1.49 -21.66 38.38
C SER A 61 2.66 -22.47 37.79
N ASP A 62 3.07 -22.13 36.54
CA ASP A 62 4.17 -22.79 35.83
C ASP A 62 5.43 -21.94 35.91
N GLU A 63 6.52 -22.49 36.44
CA GLU A 63 7.77 -21.74 36.66
C GLU A 63 8.46 -21.33 35.35
N GLU A 64 8.35 -22.14 34.29
CA GLU A 64 8.90 -21.78 32.99
C GLU A 64 8.15 -20.60 32.37
N ILE A 65 6.82 -20.61 32.43
CA ILE A 65 5.97 -19.50 31.98
C ILE A 65 6.21 -18.25 32.83
N LYS A 66 6.38 -18.40 34.15
CA LYS A 66 6.68 -17.29 35.03
C LYS A 66 7.98 -16.58 34.65
N ASN A 67 9.04 -17.34 34.37
CA ASN A 67 10.32 -16.81 33.92
C ASN A 67 10.20 -16.12 32.55
N LEU A 68 9.50 -16.75 31.60
CA LEU A 68 9.27 -16.18 30.26
C LEU A 68 8.46 -14.88 30.35
N TYR A 69 7.41 -14.85 31.12
CA TYR A 69 6.57 -13.68 31.32
C TYR A 69 7.34 -12.54 32.01
N SER A 70 8.03 -12.83 33.10
CA SER A 70 8.80 -11.83 33.85
C SER A 70 9.90 -11.16 33.02
N ALA A 71 10.57 -11.92 32.14
CA ALA A 71 11.61 -11.39 31.23
C ALA A 71 11.06 -10.49 30.11
N ASN A 72 9.77 -10.56 29.80
CA ASN A 72 9.17 -9.83 28.67
C ASN A 72 8.10 -8.81 29.09
N ARG A 73 7.55 -8.91 30.28
CA ARG A 73 6.43 -8.09 30.78
C ARG A 73 6.65 -6.59 30.57
N GLU A 74 7.82 -6.07 30.92
CA GLU A 74 8.12 -4.64 30.85
C GLU A 74 8.05 -4.06 29.43
N LYS A 75 8.16 -4.92 28.40
CA LYS A 75 8.10 -4.50 27.00
C LYS A 75 6.68 -4.14 26.54
N PHE A 76 5.66 -4.62 27.23
CA PHE A 76 4.28 -4.44 26.76
C PHE A 76 3.27 -4.07 27.85
N THR A 77 3.56 -4.29 29.14
CA THR A 77 2.58 -4.04 30.20
C THR A 77 2.13 -2.58 30.25
N ARG A 78 0.83 -2.40 30.39
CA ARG A 78 0.16 -1.11 30.63
C ARG A 78 -0.45 -1.04 32.01
N ILE A 79 -0.40 -2.14 32.75
CA ILE A 79 -0.93 -2.27 34.10
C ILE A 79 0.20 -1.96 35.07
N THR A 80 0.27 -0.71 35.52
CA THR A 80 1.29 -0.24 36.46
C THR A 80 0.64 0.50 37.61
N PRO A 81 1.21 0.45 38.84
CA PRO A 81 0.70 1.23 39.96
C PRO A 81 0.57 2.71 39.61
N GLY A 82 -0.57 3.33 39.96
CA GLY A 82 -0.90 4.71 39.62
C GLY A 82 -1.52 4.93 38.24
N ALA A 83 -1.45 3.98 37.30
CA ALA A 83 -2.15 4.05 36.03
C ALA A 83 -3.67 3.87 36.24
N ARG A 84 -4.47 4.43 35.34
CA ARG A 84 -5.93 4.31 35.38
C ARG A 84 -6.37 2.86 35.20
N LEU A 85 -7.37 2.44 35.96
CA LEU A 85 -8.05 1.17 35.78
C LEU A 85 -8.82 1.20 34.44
N ASP A 86 -8.27 0.58 33.43
CA ASP A 86 -8.86 0.53 32.08
C ASP A 86 -8.97 -0.92 31.64
N GLU A 87 -10.18 -1.38 31.33
CA GLU A 87 -10.43 -2.75 30.85
C GLU A 87 -9.65 -3.04 29.55
N ASP A 88 -9.45 -2.05 28.69
CA ASP A 88 -8.66 -2.22 27.47
C ASP A 88 -7.18 -2.55 27.79
N SER A 89 -6.64 -1.97 28.87
CA SER A 89 -5.28 -2.29 29.32
C SER A 89 -5.17 -3.74 29.82
N ILE A 90 -6.21 -4.23 30.51
CA ILE A 90 -6.28 -5.60 30.98
C ILE A 90 -6.47 -6.57 29.80
N ALA A 91 -7.35 -6.24 28.87
CA ALA A 91 -7.55 -7.02 27.65
C ALA A 91 -6.28 -7.07 26.78
N TYR A 92 -5.57 -5.95 26.69
CA TYR A 92 -4.29 -5.87 26.00
C TYR A 92 -3.22 -6.75 26.67
N GLU A 93 -3.08 -6.69 28.00
CA GLU A 93 -2.15 -7.55 28.75
C GLU A 93 -2.43 -9.03 28.50
N ARG A 94 -3.71 -9.44 28.58
CA ARG A 94 -4.13 -10.81 28.28
C ARG A 94 -3.76 -11.25 26.87
N GLU A 95 -3.95 -10.37 25.90
CA GLU A 95 -3.59 -10.67 24.51
C GLU A 95 -2.07 -10.76 24.32
N GLN A 96 -1.29 -9.90 24.97
CA GLN A 96 0.18 -9.97 24.91
C GLN A 96 0.73 -11.25 25.56
N ILE A 97 0.16 -11.67 26.69
CA ILE A 97 0.52 -12.94 27.32
C ILE A 97 0.19 -14.10 26.39
N TYR A 98 -1.02 -14.12 25.80
CA TYR A 98 -1.42 -15.14 24.85
C TYR A 98 -0.44 -15.22 23.66
N LEU A 99 -0.12 -14.10 23.05
CA LEU A 99 0.82 -14.04 21.94
C LEU A 99 2.24 -14.45 22.35
N LEU A 100 2.69 -14.03 23.54
CA LEU A 100 3.99 -14.44 24.08
C LEU A 100 4.08 -15.97 24.21
N MET A 101 3.05 -16.61 24.75
CA MET A 101 3.01 -18.08 24.87
C MET A 101 2.99 -18.75 23.50
N LYS A 102 2.15 -18.27 22.59
CA LYS A 102 2.03 -18.80 21.22
C LYS A 102 3.33 -18.66 20.40
N ARG A 103 4.13 -17.63 20.63
CA ARG A 103 5.46 -17.43 20.02
C ARG A 103 6.54 -18.34 20.59
N ASN A 104 6.31 -18.87 21.81
CA ASN A 104 7.29 -19.69 22.53
C ASN A 104 6.85 -21.16 22.65
N GLY A 105 6.16 -21.67 21.66
CA GLY A 105 5.87 -23.09 21.49
C GLY A 105 4.59 -23.59 22.14
N TYR A 106 3.91 -22.80 22.93
CA TYR A 106 2.72 -23.25 23.65
C TYR A 106 1.47 -23.27 22.75
N TYR A 107 1.40 -24.23 21.85
CA TYR A 107 0.32 -24.35 20.85
C TYR A 107 -1.07 -24.43 21.47
N GLU A 108 -1.24 -25.15 22.59
CA GLU A 108 -2.54 -25.34 23.24
C GLU A 108 -2.91 -24.20 24.20
N PHE A 109 -2.04 -23.21 24.38
CA PHE A 109 -2.35 -22.08 25.24
C PHE A 109 -3.50 -21.26 24.64
N VAL A 110 -4.53 -20.99 25.44
CA VAL A 110 -5.72 -20.22 25.05
C VAL A 110 -5.95 -19.05 26.01
N ARG A 111 -6.60 -18.00 25.51
CA ARG A 111 -6.84 -16.76 26.26
C ARG A 111 -7.52 -16.94 27.62
N PRO A 112 -8.46 -17.89 27.82
CA PRO A 112 -9.09 -18.13 29.14
C PRO A 112 -8.14 -18.58 30.27
N TYR A 113 -6.92 -19.02 29.93
CA TYR A 113 -5.91 -19.30 30.96
C TYR A 113 -5.37 -18.04 31.63
N VAL A 114 -5.54 -16.86 30.98
CA VAL A 114 -5.17 -15.59 31.57
C VAL A 114 -6.41 -14.93 32.16
N ARG A 115 -6.43 -14.79 33.49
CA ARG A 115 -7.51 -14.14 34.23
C ARG A 115 -6.99 -12.92 34.97
N ALA A 116 -7.78 -11.87 35.02
CA ALA A 116 -7.53 -10.72 35.89
C ALA A 116 -8.56 -10.76 37.05
N LYS A 117 -8.08 -10.82 38.27
CA LYS A 117 -8.90 -10.64 39.46
C LYS A 117 -8.70 -9.22 39.94
N ILE A 118 -9.78 -8.48 40.04
CA ILE A 118 -9.76 -7.06 40.41
C ILE A 118 -10.53 -6.90 41.70
N ASP A 119 -9.88 -6.32 42.70
CA ASP A 119 -10.50 -5.92 43.93
C ASP A 119 -10.52 -4.40 44.04
N THR A 120 -11.71 -3.81 44.10
CA THR A 120 -11.93 -2.37 44.07
C THR A 120 -12.30 -1.84 45.43
N ASN A 121 -11.56 -0.84 45.91
CA ASN A 121 -11.94 -0.08 47.10
C ASN A 121 -12.65 1.21 46.67
N LEU A 122 -13.99 1.20 46.77
CA LEU A 122 -14.85 2.30 46.35
C LEU A 122 -14.58 3.61 47.12
N ASN A 123 -14.14 3.51 48.36
CA ASN A 123 -13.89 4.71 49.19
C ASN A 123 -12.60 5.45 48.84
N SER A 124 -11.62 4.74 48.27
CA SER A 124 -10.32 5.32 47.89
C SER A 124 -10.13 5.48 46.39
N SER A 125 -11.11 5.07 45.59
CA SER A 125 -11.01 5.04 44.10
C SER A 125 -9.75 4.31 43.60
N GLN A 126 -9.39 3.22 44.28
CA GLN A 126 -8.23 2.39 44.01
C GLN A 126 -8.64 0.96 43.72
N ALA A 127 -7.85 0.24 42.94
CA ALA A 127 -8.05 -1.15 42.61
C ALA A 127 -6.74 -1.92 42.74
N ASP A 128 -6.80 -3.08 43.38
CA ASP A 128 -5.75 -4.08 43.33
C ASP A 128 -6.06 -5.07 42.22
N VAL A 129 -5.06 -5.42 41.43
CA VAL A 129 -5.22 -6.37 40.35
C VAL A 129 -4.23 -7.52 40.50
N GLU A 130 -4.73 -8.73 40.35
CA GLU A 130 -3.95 -9.95 40.30
C GLU A 130 -4.13 -10.59 38.91
N ILE A 131 -3.08 -10.64 38.12
CA ILE A 131 -3.06 -11.34 36.84
C ILE A 131 -2.66 -12.79 37.09
N GLN A 132 -3.57 -13.70 36.81
CA GLN A 132 -3.37 -15.14 36.99
C GLN A 132 -3.14 -15.81 35.66
N ILE A 133 -2.08 -16.63 35.56
CA ILE A 133 -1.84 -17.53 34.44
C ILE A 133 -2.03 -18.96 34.95
N LEU A 134 -3.14 -19.57 34.54
CA LEU A 134 -3.59 -20.87 35.03
C LEU A 134 -3.03 -22.00 34.18
N ASN A 135 -2.82 -23.14 34.80
CA ASN A 135 -2.47 -24.40 34.14
C ASN A 135 -3.72 -25.08 33.52
N PRO A 136 -3.55 -25.97 32.53
CA PRO A 136 -4.61 -26.79 31.95
C PRO A 136 -4.95 -27.96 32.93
N GLY A 137 -5.79 -27.68 33.95
CA GLY A 137 -6.09 -28.66 35.01
C GLY A 137 -4.87 -28.99 35.89
N ASP A 138 -4.62 -30.27 36.11
CA ASP A 138 -3.52 -30.76 36.95
C ASP A 138 -2.18 -30.92 36.19
N SER A 139 -2.11 -30.54 34.92
CA SER A 139 -0.91 -30.64 34.09
C SER A 139 -0.29 -29.26 33.81
N THR A 140 1.01 -29.24 33.44
CA THR A 140 1.69 -28.04 32.98
C THR A 140 1.46 -27.81 31.51
N HIS A 141 1.67 -26.57 31.04
CA HIS A 141 1.65 -26.27 29.63
C HIS A 141 2.82 -26.92 28.88
N GLN A 142 2.55 -27.51 27.71
CA GLN A 142 3.55 -28.22 26.95
C GLN A 142 3.99 -27.35 25.74
N LYS A 143 5.29 -27.41 25.44
CA LYS A 143 5.85 -26.85 24.20
C LYS A 143 5.77 -27.88 23.08
N TYR A 144 5.49 -27.37 21.90
CA TYR A 144 5.32 -28.18 20.69
C TYR A 144 6.38 -27.83 19.65
N VAL A 145 6.80 -28.86 18.92
CA VAL A 145 7.76 -28.77 17.80
C VAL A 145 7.08 -29.22 16.53
N LEU A 146 7.40 -28.57 15.41
CA LEU A 146 6.86 -28.95 14.11
C LEU A 146 7.57 -30.20 13.56
N ASP A 147 6.80 -31.16 13.07
CA ASP A 147 7.33 -32.33 12.35
C ASP A 147 7.17 -32.11 10.83
N ASN A 148 6.19 -32.71 10.21
CA ASN A 148 5.97 -32.56 8.78
C ASN A 148 4.80 -31.61 8.50
N THR A 149 4.83 -30.93 7.35
CA THR A 149 3.71 -30.10 6.90
C THR A 149 3.11 -30.69 5.63
N TYR A 150 1.81 -30.97 5.65
CA TYR A 150 1.03 -31.44 4.52
C TYR A 150 0.27 -30.27 3.89
N ILE A 151 0.47 -30.08 2.61
CA ILE A 151 -0.12 -28.98 1.84
C ILE A 151 -1.10 -29.56 0.83
N ARG A 152 -2.36 -29.19 0.96
CA ARG A 152 -3.43 -29.62 0.05
C ARG A 152 -3.93 -28.43 -0.76
N ILE A 153 -3.82 -28.54 -2.08
CA ILE A 153 -4.35 -27.55 -3.03
C ILE A 153 -5.60 -28.16 -3.67
N GLN A 154 -6.76 -27.62 -3.32
CA GLN A 154 -8.04 -28.10 -3.80
C GLN A 154 -8.34 -27.58 -5.22
N PRO A 155 -9.27 -28.17 -5.98
CA PRO A 155 -9.71 -27.60 -7.24
C PRO A 155 -10.47 -26.29 -7.03
N SER A 156 -10.38 -25.37 -7.99
CA SER A 156 -11.02 -24.04 -7.93
C SER A 156 -12.55 -24.06 -8.06
N SER A 157 -13.14 -25.16 -8.46
CA SER A 157 -14.59 -25.37 -8.54
C SER A 157 -15.01 -26.55 -7.65
N ALA A 158 -16.23 -26.47 -7.10
CA ALA A 158 -16.83 -27.50 -6.23
C ALA A 158 -17.13 -28.83 -6.93
N VAL A 159 -16.78 -28.99 -8.21
CA VAL A 159 -16.78 -30.28 -8.87
C VAL A 159 -15.73 -31.11 -8.16
N LEU A 160 -16.16 -32.03 -7.33
CA LEU A 160 -15.34 -33.00 -6.64
C LEU A 160 -14.34 -33.58 -7.65
N ALA A 161 -13.08 -33.29 -7.44
CA ALA A 161 -12.02 -33.89 -8.22
C ALA A 161 -12.05 -35.40 -7.91
N SER A 162 -12.65 -36.17 -8.78
CA SER A 162 -12.68 -37.64 -8.73
C SER A 162 -11.33 -38.27 -9.08
N GLY A 163 -10.27 -37.47 -9.15
CA GLY A 163 -8.92 -37.88 -9.51
C GLY A 163 -7.94 -37.88 -8.33
N GLN A 164 -6.91 -38.71 -8.45
CA GLN A 164 -5.79 -38.65 -7.50
C GLN A 164 -5.02 -37.34 -7.64
N PRO A 165 -4.56 -36.74 -6.52
CA PRO A 165 -3.75 -35.53 -6.56
C PRO A 165 -2.36 -35.81 -7.12
N ASP A 166 -1.77 -34.79 -7.75
CA ASP A 166 -0.34 -34.83 -8.00
C ASP A 166 0.37 -34.69 -6.64
N THR A 167 1.13 -35.72 -6.27
CA THR A 167 1.83 -35.76 -4.99
C THR A 167 3.30 -35.52 -5.21
N MET A 168 3.85 -34.53 -4.50
CA MET A 168 5.27 -34.18 -4.54
C MET A 168 5.80 -33.90 -3.13
N ARG A 169 6.97 -34.43 -2.82
CA ARG A 169 7.77 -33.99 -1.67
C ARG A 169 8.67 -32.85 -2.09
N VAL A 170 8.69 -31.79 -1.29
CA VAL A 170 9.63 -30.69 -1.40
C VAL A 170 10.45 -30.67 -0.11
N ASP A 171 11.74 -30.85 -0.28
CA ASP A 171 12.67 -31.11 0.81
C ASP A 171 12.23 -32.35 1.65
N THR A 172 12.66 -32.45 2.88
CA THR A 172 12.28 -33.55 3.77
C THR A 172 10.99 -33.30 4.56
N GLN A 173 10.45 -32.09 4.48
CA GLN A 173 9.42 -31.61 5.41
C GLN A 173 8.06 -31.33 4.79
N TYR A 174 8.00 -30.94 3.50
CA TYR A 174 6.75 -30.57 2.86
C TYR A 174 6.24 -31.68 1.94
N LYS A 175 4.99 -32.07 2.11
CA LYS A 175 4.30 -32.99 1.21
C LYS A 175 3.08 -32.33 0.60
N PHE A 176 3.14 -32.08 -0.71
CA PHE A 176 2.08 -31.45 -1.48
C PHE A 176 1.14 -32.50 -2.08
N PHE A 177 -0.15 -32.15 -2.05
CA PHE A 177 -1.24 -32.87 -2.70
C PHE A 177 -2.01 -31.85 -3.57
N ASP A 178 -1.63 -31.75 -4.84
CA ASP A 178 -2.26 -30.80 -5.77
C ASP A 178 -3.36 -31.47 -6.60
N TYR A 179 -4.60 -31.26 -6.20
CA TYR A 179 -5.78 -31.71 -6.94
C TYR A 179 -6.08 -30.80 -8.14
N SER A 180 -5.55 -29.58 -8.16
CA SER A 180 -5.72 -28.64 -9.28
C SER A 180 -4.79 -28.93 -10.45
N LYS A 181 -3.65 -29.60 -10.19
CA LYS A 181 -2.58 -29.95 -11.16
C LYS A 181 -1.94 -28.74 -11.87
N PHE A 182 -2.01 -27.56 -11.27
CA PHE A 182 -1.54 -26.33 -11.90
C PHE A 182 -0.35 -25.67 -11.20
N PHE A 183 0.02 -26.13 -10.01
CA PHE A 183 1.07 -25.50 -9.22
C PHE A 183 2.38 -26.27 -9.28
N LYS A 184 3.49 -25.53 -9.17
CA LYS A 184 4.84 -26.08 -8.97
C LYS A 184 5.20 -26.00 -7.49
N PRO A 185 5.14 -27.11 -6.74
CA PRO A 185 5.29 -27.14 -5.29
C PRO A 185 6.53 -26.42 -4.78
N LYS A 186 7.70 -26.61 -5.40
CA LYS A 186 8.96 -25.95 -5.02
C LYS A 186 8.87 -24.42 -5.00
N LYS A 187 8.04 -23.82 -5.87
CA LYS A 187 7.89 -22.36 -5.91
C LYS A 187 6.96 -21.84 -4.82
N ILE A 188 5.94 -22.63 -4.45
CA ILE A 188 5.00 -22.28 -3.38
C ILE A 188 5.64 -22.49 -2.00
N ALA A 189 6.46 -23.53 -1.85
CA ALA A 189 7.17 -23.84 -0.61
C ALA A 189 8.03 -22.67 -0.09
N ASN A 190 8.55 -21.81 -0.97
CA ASN A 190 9.34 -20.64 -0.60
C ASN A 190 8.57 -19.62 0.26
N TYR A 191 7.25 -19.75 0.36
CA TYR A 191 6.37 -18.85 1.14
C TYR A 191 5.76 -19.54 2.37
N ILE A 192 6.28 -20.73 2.72
CA ILE A 192 5.88 -21.51 3.89
C ILE A 192 7.03 -21.45 4.90
N PHE A 193 6.77 -20.90 6.08
CA PHE A 193 7.75 -20.67 7.14
C PHE A 193 7.49 -21.60 8.34
N LEU A 194 7.04 -22.81 8.07
CA LEU A 194 6.76 -23.85 9.05
C LEU A 194 7.81 -24.97 8.90
N GLU A 195 9.01 -24.74 9.44
CA GLU A 195 10.13 -25.65 9.25
C GLU A 195 10.12 -26.82 10.24
N LYS A 196 10.49 -28.00 9.77
CA LYS A 196 10.57 -29.21 10.59
C LYS A 196 11.66 -29.07 11.64
N GLY A 197 11.36 -29.44 12.89
CA GLY A 197 12.26 -29.33 14.02
C GLY A 197 12.24 -27.98 14.72
N GLU A 198 11.60 -26.96 14.13
CA GLU A 198 11.40 -25.68 14.80
C GLU A 198 10.26 -25.76 15.82
N GLN A 199 10.40 -24.99 16.88
CA GLN A 199 9.35 -24.79 17.86
C GLN A 199 8.15 -24.09 17.22
N TYR A 200 6.93 -24.46 17.61
CA TYR A 200 5.72 -23.78 17.16
C TYR A 200 5.79 -22.28 17.46
N ASP A 201 5.53 -21.46 16.46
CA ASP A 201 5.49 -20.00 16.56
C ASP A 201 4.30 -19.47 15.73
N ILE A 202 3.38 -18.77 16.41
CA ILE A 202 2.20 -18.19 15.76
C ILE A 202 2.58 -17.15 14.69
N ASP A 203 3.69 -16.41 14.88
CA ASP A 203 4.14 -15.43 13.90
C ASP A 203 4.55 -16.13 12.58
N ASN A 204 5.11 -17.34 12.63
CA ASN A 204 5.42 -18.14 11.45
C ASN A 204 4.14 -18.61 10.72
N VAL A 205 3.09 -18.94 11.47
CA VAL A 205 1.76 -19.30 10.93
C VAL A 205 1.14 -18.10 10.23
N ASP A 206 1.14 -16.94 10.89
CA ASP A 206 0.58 -15.70 10.36
C ASP A 206 1.33 -15.23 9.11
N VAL A 207 2.67 -15.25 9.15
CA VAL A 207 3.52 -14.90 8.00
C VAL A 207 3.27 -15.87 6.85
N THR A 208 3.20 -17.17 7.08
CA THR A 208 2.90 -18.16 6.03
C THR A 208 1.54 -17.88 5.39
N THR A 209 0.51 -17.70 6.22
CA THR A 209 -0.85 -17.39 5.75
C THR A 209 -0.85 -16.12 4.92
N GLN A 210 -0.23 -15.05 5.41
CA GLN A 210 -0.18 -13.76 4.72
C GLN A 210 0.59 -13.84 3.40
N ARG A 211 1.75 -14.52 3.36
CA ARG A 211 2.54 -14.67 2.11
C ARG A 211 1.78 -15.48 1.07
N LEU A 212 1.14 -16.56 1.45
CA LEU A 212 0.32 -17.36 0.53
C LEU A 212 -0.87 -16.55 -0.04
N PHE A 213 -1.51 -15.71 0.76
CA PHE A 213 -2.54 -14.77 0.27
C PHE A 213 -1.99 -13.70 -0.67
N GLU A 214 -0.82 -13.15 -0.36
CA GLU A 214 -0.16 -12.13 -1.19
C GLU A 214 0.22 -12.62 -2.59
N LEU A 215 0.34 -13.92 -2.80
CA LEU A 215 0.52 -14.50 -4.14
C LEU A 215 -0.66 -14.19 -5.07
N ASN A 216 -1.82 -13.83 -4.52
CA ASN A 216 -3.05 -13.46 -5.27
C ASN A 216 -3.54 -14.54 -6.25
N VAL A 217 -3.27 -15.80 -5.94
CA VAL A 217 -3.74 -16.98 -6.70
C VAL A 217 -4.63 -17.90 -5.87
N PHE A 218 -4.73 -17.67 -4.56
CA PHE A 218 -5.58 -18.41 -3.65
C PHE A 218 -6.78 -17.58 -3.17
N LYS A 219 -7.95 -18.21 -3.15
CA LYS A 219 -9.19 -17.63 -2.58
C LYS A 219 -9.23 -17.79 -1.07
N SER A 220 -8.71 -18.92 -0.58
CA SER A 220 -8.69 -19.26 0.83
C SER A 220 -7.41 -20.02 1.14
N VAL A 221 -6.84 -19.70 2.31
CA VAL A 221 -5.72 -20.41 2.91
C VAL A 221 -6.09 -20.64 4.37
N SER A 222 -6.10 -21.88 4.85
CA SER A 222 -6.21 -22.23 6.26
C SER A 222 -5.03 -23.07 6.69
N ILE A 223 -4.56 -22.83 7.89
CA ILE A 223 -3.45 -23.56 8.52
C ILE A 223 -3.95 -24.10 9.84
N ASP A 224 -3.96 -25.43 9.94
CA ASP A 224 -4.36 -26.17 11.12
C ASP A 224 -3.21 -27.09 11.55
N PHE A 225 -3.26 -27.57 12.80
CA PHE A 225 -2.26 -28.49 13.32
C PHE A 225 -2.92 -29.70 13.97
N ARG A 226 -2.28 -30.85 13.84
CA ARG A 226 -2.67 -32.09 14.56
C ARG A 226 -1.48 -32.62 15.33
N LYS A 227 -1.73 -33.14 16.53
CA LYS A 227 -0.71 -33.85 17.31
C LYS A 227 -0.35 -35.16 16.60
N LYS A 228 0.92 -35.49 16.60
CA LYS A 228 1.41 -36.79 16.12
C LYS A 228 1.07 -37.86 17.15
N ARG A 229 0.60 -39.01 16.71
CA ARG A 229 0.12 -40.08 17.63
C ARG A 229 1.23 -40.64 18.52
N ASP A 230 2.42 -40.80 17.95
CA ASP A 230 3.56 -41.45 18.58
C ASP A 230 4.48 -40.48 19.33
N GLU A 231 4.30 -39.18 19.14
CA GLU A 231 5.10 -38.11 19.74
C GLU A 231 4.16 -36.98 20.18
N PRO A 232 3.73 -36.97 21.45
CA PRO A 232 2.66 -36.07 21.90
C PRO A 232 2.99 -34.57 21.80
N ASN A 233 4.28 -34.20 21.76
CA ASN A 233 4.74 -32.83 21.65
C ASN A 233 5.13 -32.45 20.20
N ALA A 234 4.90 -33.33 19.21
CA ALA A 234 5.12 -33.05 17.81
C ALA A 234 3.81 -32.67 17.11
N LEU A 235 3.85 -31.59 16.31
CA LEU A 235 2.74 -31.09 15.53
C LEU A 235 2.95 -31.39 14.04
N ILE A 236 1.90 -31.87 13.41
CA ILE A 236 1.79 -32.01 11.96
C ILE A 236 1.02 -30.79 11.45
N GLY A 237 1.66 -29.98 10.61
CA GLY A 237 1.01 -28.83 9.94
C GLY A 237 0.12 -29.32 8.79
N LEU A 238 -1.06 -28.72 8.67
CA LEU A 238 -2.03 -28.95 7.60
C LEU A 238 -2.39 -27.63 6.96
N ILE A 239 -1.95 -27.42 5.71
CA ILE A 239 -2.26 -26.20 4.95
C ILE A 239 -3.27 -26.57 3.86
N ASP A 240 -4.46 -26.00 3.94
CA ASP A 240 -5.50 -26.14 2.95
C ASP A 240 -5.65 -24.87 2.13
N MET A 241 -5.51 -24.98 0.82
CA MET A 241 -5.58 -23.87 -0.12
C MET A 241 -6.61 -24.09 -1.20
N ILE A 242 -7.46 -23.10 -1.44
CA ILE A 242 -8.43 -23.09 -2.54
C ILE A 242 -7.97 -22.04 -3.56
N PRO A 243 -7.60 -22.43 -4.79
CA PRO A 243 -7.17 -21.47 -5.79
C PRO A 243 -8.31 -20.62 -6.34
N LEU A 244 -7.99 -19.39 -6.74
CA LEU A 244 -8.85 -18.55 -7.57
C LEU A 244 -9.00 -19.14 -8.97
N LYS A 245 -10.05 -18.73 -9.69
CA LYS A 245 -10.18 -19.06 -11.12
C LYS A 245 -8.95 -18.58 -11.87
N ARG A 246 -8.34 -19.47 -12.65
CA ARG A 246 -7.10 -19.18 -13.37
C ARG A 246 -7.24 -18.04 -14.37
N LYS A 247 -8.35 -18.00 -15.10
CA LYS A 247 -8.64 -16.95 -16.08
C LYS A 247 -9.77 -16.08 -15.58
N SER A 248 -9.63 -14.77 -15.74
CA SER A 248 -10.69 -13.81 -15.45
C SER A 248 -10.66 -12.67 -16.45
N ASN A 249 -11.85 -12.19 -16.81
CA ASN A 249 -12.04 -10.99 -17.58
C ASN A 249 -12.70 -9.94 -16.70
N ARG A 250 -12.28 -8.68 -16.84
CA ARG A 250 -12.90 -7.52 -16.21
C ARG A 250 -13.26 -6.53 -17.29
N LEU A 251 -14.47 -6.02 -17.23
CA LEU A 251 -14.95 -4.93 -18.07
C LEU A 251 -15.06 -3.69 -17.19
N ASP A 252 -14.50 -2.58 -17.63
CA ASP A 252 -14.58 -1.28 -16.95
C ASP A 252 -15.17 -0.25 -17.93
N GLY A 253 -16.07 0.58 -17.43
CA GLY A 253 -16.60 1.74 -18.11
C GLY A 253 -16.44 2.98 -17.26
N GLU A 254 -16.00 4.08 -17.84
CA GLU A 254 -15.82 5.36 -17.17
C GLU A 254 -16.51 6.45 -17.97
N TYR A 255 -17.26 7.29 -17.27
CA TYR A 255 -17.85 8.50 -17.82
C TYR A 255 -17.31 9.70 -17.06
N THR A 256 -16.65 10.60 -17.77
CA THR A 256 -16.10 11.83 -17.19
C THR A 256 -16.85 13.04 -17.72
N PHE A 257 -17.08 14.01 -16.84
CA PHE A 257 -17.81 15.20 -17.14
C PHE A 257 -17.18 16.42 -16.47
N ASN A 258 -16.91 17.44 -17.26
CA ASN A 258 -16.59 18.77 -16.75
C ASN A 258 -17.42 19.82 -17.52
N SER A 259 -17.21 21.11 -17.23
CA SER A 259 -18.02 22.20 -17.78
C SER A 259 -18.14 22.20 -19.32
N SER A 260 -17.11 21.79 -20.04
CA SER A 260 -17.07 21.83 -21.51
C SER A 260 -16.82 20.48 -22.18
N ILE A 261 -16.18 19.54 -21.50
CA ILE A 261 -15.77 18.26 -22.10
C ILE A 261 -16.51 17.10 -21.46
N THR A 262 -16.99 16.18 -22.28
CA THR A 262 -17.56 14.90 -21.87
C THR A 262 -16.66 13.79 -22.41
N GLY A 263 -16.24 12.87 -21.52
CA GLY A 263 -15.44 11.71 -21.89
C GLY A 263 -16.18 10.40 -21.63
N VAL A 264 -16.02 9.44 -22.53
CA VAL A 264 -16.45 8.05 -22.37
C VAL A 264 -15.26 7.15 -22.60
N GLN A 265 -15.00 6.24 -21.69
CA GLN A 265 -13.92 5.28 -21.80
C GLN A 265 -14.42 3.88 -21.46
N ALA A 266 -13.97 2.89 -22.22
CA ALA A 266 -14.25 1.49 -21.96
C ALA A 266 -12.95 0.69 -21.98
N GLY A 267 -12.88 -0.33 -21.11
CA GLY A 267 -11.71 -1.19 -20.99
C GLY A 267 -12.07 -2.65 -20.82
N VAL A 268 -11.19 -3.51 -21.31
CA VAL A 268 -11.24 -4.96 -21.12
C VAL A 268 -9.89 -5.40 -20.58
N THR A 269 -9.90 -6.08 -19.45
CA THR A 269 -8.69 -6.66 -18.87
C THR A 269 -8.85 -8.18 -18.82
N TYR A 270 -7.99 -8.90 -19.55
CA TYR A 270 -7.81 -10.35 -19.42
C TYR A 270 -6.68 -10.62 -18.44
N GLN A 271 -6.91 -11.50 -17.49
CA GLN A 271 -5.90 -11.93 -16.52
C GLN A 271 -5.82 -13.45 -16.48
N ASN A 272 -4.59 -13.98 -16.58
CA ASN A 272 -4.29 -15.39 -16.36
C ASN A 272 -3.39 -15.51 -15.12
N ARG A 273 -3.93 -16.08 -14.05
CA ARG A 273 -3.23 -16.35 -12.80
C ARG A 273 -2.50 -17.68 -12.87
N ASN A 274 -1.33 -17.76 -12.28
CA ASN A 274 -0.51 -18.96 -12.22
C ASN A 274 -0.11 -19.47 -13.62
N THR A 275 0.40 -18.59 -14.46
CA THR A 275 0.70 -18.86 -15.88
C THR A 275 1.71 -19.99 -16.06
N PHE A 276 2.76 -20.06 -15.24
CA PHE A 276 3.83 -21.05 -15.31
C PHE A 276 3.89 -21.98 -14.08
N GLY A 277 2.87 -21.95 -13.23
CA GLY A 277 2.77 -22.80 -12.05
C GLY A 277 3.42 -22.27 -10.78
N GLY A 278 4.01 -21.08 -10.80
CA GLY A 278 4.66 -20.44 -9.64
C GLY A 278 3.97 -19.15 -9.19
N ALA A 279 2.64 -19.10 -9.34
CA ALA A 279 1.78 -17.95 -9.02
C ALA A 279 2.08 -16.69 -9.88
N GLU A 280 2.64 -16.88 -11.08
CA GLU A 280 2.86 -15.77 -12.00
C GLU A 280 1.52 -15.28 -12.58
N VAL A 281 1.38 -13.96 -12.71
CA VAL A 281 0.18 -13.32 -13.25
C VAL A 281 0.48 -12.63 -14.58
N PHE A 282 -0.17 -13.10 -15.63
CA PHE A 282 -0.15 -12.48 -16.95
C PHE A 282 -1.41 -11.66 -17.14
N GLU A 283 -1.26 -10.41 -17.59
CA GLU A 283 -2.37 -9.49 -17.82
C GLU A 283 -2.26 -8.83 -19.20
N VAL A 284 -3.38 -8.77 -19.90
CA VAL A 284 -3.56 -7.97 -21.12
C VAL A 284 -4.71 -7.01 -20.87
N ARG A 285 -4.45 -5.72 -21.10
CA ARG A 285 -5.43 -4.65 -20.95
C ARG A 285 -5.61 -3.92 -22.28
N LEU A 286 -6.85 -3.81 -22.70
CA LEU A 286 -7.27 -2.99 -23.83
C LEU A 286 -8.15 -1.88 -23.31
N ARG A 287 -7.93 -0.64 -23.77
CA ARG A 287 -8.72 0.52 -23.37
C ARG A 287 -8.94 1.44 -24.57
N GLY A 288 -10.16 1.91 -24.71
CA GLY A 288 -10.55 2.90 -25.73
C GLY A 288 -11.32 4.04 -25.11
N GLY A 289 -11.01 5.27 -25.46
CA GLY A 289 -11.65 6.46 -24.93
C GLY A 289 -11.92 7.50 -26.00
N PHE A 290 -13.00 8.26 -25.81
CA PHE A 290 -13.41 9.36 -26.66
C PHE A 290 -13.77 10.55 -25.79
N GLN A 291 -13.36 11.74 -26.21
CA GLN A 291 -13.74 12.99 -25.56
C GLN A 291 -14.49 13.87 -26.56
N PHE A 292 -15.52 14.53 -26.08
CA PHE A 292 -16.39 15.38 -26.88
C PHE A 292 -16.45 16.77 -26.25
N ASP A 293 -16.31 17.82 -27.08
CA ASP A 293 -16.53 19.20 -26.67
C ASP A 293 -17.99 19.55 -26.86
N LYS A 294 -18.63 20.03 -25.80
CA LYS A 294 -20.03 20.43 -25.79
C LYS A 294 -20.29 21.77 -26.46
N ASN A 295 -19.27 22.61 -26.54
CA ASN A 295 -19.34 23.94 -27.13
C ASN A 295 -19.34 23.90 -28.67
N LEU A 296 -18.92 22.77 -29.24
CA LEU A 296 -18.97 22.56 -30.67
C LEU A 296 -20.40 22.16 -31.11
N THR A 297 -20.89 22.81 -32.17
CA THR A 297 -22.18 22.53 -32.77
C THR A 297 -22.03 21.49 -33.90
N GLY A 298 -23.04 20.62 -34.08
CA GLY A 298 -23.01 19.59 -35.13
C GLY A 298 -23.26 18.18 -34.58
N GLY A 299 -22.97 17.17 -35.38
CA GLY A 299 -23.11 15.75 -35.03
C GLY A 299 -22.05 15.25 -34.06
N LEU A 300 -22.12 13.99 -33.67
CA LEU A 300 -21.16 13.37 -32.76
C LEU A 300 -19.72 13.46 -33.26
N ASN A 301 -19.51 13.33 -34.59
CA ASN A 301 -18.19 13.45 -35.17
C ASN A 301 -17.63 14.87 -35.09
N ASP A 302 -18.48 15.90 -35.20
CA ASP A 302 -18.07 17.30 -35.14
C ASP A 302 -17.67 17.72 -33.73
N ARG A 303 -18.29 17.13 -32.74
CA ARG A 303 -18.00 17.33 -31.31
C ARG A 303 -16.84 16.49 -30.79
N LEU A 304 -16.38 15.50 -31.58
CA LEU A 304 -15.31 14.62 -31.16
C LEU A 304 -13.99 15.38 -31.08
N LEU A 305 -13.48 15.56 -29.85
CA LEU A 305 -12.26 16.27 -29.52
C LEU A 305 -11.04 15.37 -29.59
N SER A 306 -11.10 14.21 -28.96
CA SER A 306 -9.95 13.29 -28.92
C SER A 306 -10.35 11.82 -28.92
N ARG A 307 -9.40 10.99 -29.37
CA ARG A 307 -9.45 9.52 -29.31
C ARG A 307 -8.21 9.01 -28.61
N ASP A 308 -8.39 8.07 -27.68
CA ASP A 308 -7.30 7.41 -26.95
C ASP A 308 -7.48 5.90 -27.03
N TYR A 309 -6.47 5.19 -27.53
CA TYR A 309 -6.45 3.74 -27.61
C TYR A 309 -5.18 3.23 -26.92
N GLN A 310 -5.34 2.29 -26.00
CA GLN A 310 -4.24 1.74 -25.24
C GLN A 310 -4.29 0.21 -25.23
N ILE A 311 -3.13 -0.40 -25.40
CA ILE A 311 -2.89 -1.81 -25.15
C ILE A 311 -1.74 -1.95 -24.16
N GLY A 312 -1.97 -2.70 -23.08
CA GLY A 312 -0.96 -3.01 -22.09
C GLY A 312 -0.83 -4.52 -21.94
N VAL A 313 0.40 -5.01 -21.89
CA VAL A 313 0.73 -6.40 -21.58
C VAL A 313 1.69 -6.39 -20.40
N SER A 314 1.38 -7.15 -19.36
CA SER A 314 2.26 -7.26 -18.20
C SER A 314 2.38 -8.68 -17.69
N MET A 315 3.54 -8.97 -17.13
CA MET A 315 3.86 -10.23 -16.44
C MET A 315 4.43 -9.92 -15.08
N ASN A 316 3.77 -10.40 -14.04
CA ASN A 316 4.20 -10.25 -12.66
C ASN A 316 4.63 -11.62 -12.11
N PHE A 317 5.87 -11.71 -11.66
CA PHE A 317 6.43 -12.88 -11.00
C PHE A 317 6.51 -12.59 -9.50
N PRO A 318 5.93 -13.41 -8.62
CA PRO A 318 6.00 -13.20 -7.17
C PRO A 318 7.38 -13.61 -6.60
N ARG A 319 8.44 -13.24 -7.25
CA ARG A 319 9.84 -13.47 -6.85
C ARG A 319 10.75 -12.49 -7.57
N LEU A 320 11.95 -12.28 -7.05
CA LEU A 320 12.99 -11.54 -7.78
C LEU A 320 13.65 -12.47 -8.82
N ILE A 321 13.65 -12.03 -10.07
CA ILE A 321 14.38 -12.66 -11.17
C ILE A 321 15.58 -11.77 -11.45
N THR A 322 16.61 -11.87 -10.61
CA THR A 322 17.84 -11.09 -10.68
C THR A 322 19.03 -11.97 -11.04
N PRO A 323 20.08 -11.43 -11.67
CA PRO A 323 21.30 -12.18 -11.96
C PRO A 323 22.10 -12.55 -10.71
N PHE A 324 21.79 -11.95 -9.56
CA PHE A 324 22.39 -12.21 -8.27
C PHE A 324 21.31 -12.46 -7.21
N LYS A 325 21.62 -13.27 -6.19
CA LYS A 325 20.69 -13.55 -5.09
C LYS A 325 20.67 -12.38 -4.11
N ILE A 326 19.48 -11.89 -3.78
CA ILE A 326 19.25 -10.91 -2.72
C ILE A 326 18.84 -11.69 -1.47
N PRO A 327 19.64 -11.69 -0.39
CA PRO A 327 19.33 -12.44 0.82
C PRO A 327 18.14 -11.84 1.57
N SER A 328 17.45 -12.67 2.36
CA SER A 328 16.38 -12.29 3.32
C SER A 328 15.14 -11.62 2.71
N VAL A 329 14.83 -11.92 1.45
CA VAL A 329 13.63 -11.39 0.78
C VAL A 329 12.52 -12.45 0.81
N GLY A 330 11.31 -12.05 1.22
CA GLY A 330 10.12 -12.93 1.21
C GLY A 330 9.42 -13.05 2.56
N ARG A 331 10.14 -13.01 3.69
CA ARG A 331 9.52 -13.09 5.02
C ARG A 331 8.72 -11.82 5.37
N SER A 332 9.22 -10.64 5.01
CA SER A 332 8.54 -9.36 5.26
C SER A 332 7.45 -9.02 4.24
N GLY A 333 7.48 -9.62 3.06
CA GLY A 333 6.51 -9.43 1.96
C GLY A 333 6.92 -10.23 0.74
N VAL A 334 5.97 -10.61 -0.09
CA VAL A 334 6.25 -11.30 -1.36
C VAL A 334 6.98 -10.32 -2.29
N PRO A 335 8.21 -10.62 -2.71
CA PRO A 335 8.91 -9.77 -3.66
C PRO A 335 8.35 -9.98 -5.07
N HIS A 336 8.41 -8.96 -5.90
CA HIS A 336 7.89 -9.00 -7.25
C HIS A 336 8.92 -8.60 -8.31
N THR A 337 8.89 -9.30 -9.43
CA THR A 337 9.49 -8.85 -10.69
C THR A 337 8.36 -8.60 -11.68
N ARG A 338 8.24 -7.38 -12.16
CA ARG A 338 7.22 -6.99 -13.13
C ARG A 338 7.87 -6.57 -14.45
N VAL A 339 7.43 -7.16 -15.52
CA VAL A 339 7.74 -6.72 -16.89
C VAL A 339 6.45 -6.21 -17.51
N ALA A 340 6.47 -5.01 -18.07
CA ALA A 340 5.29 -4.45 -18.72
C ALA A 340 5.68 -3.76 -20.04
N VAL A 341 4.77 -3.87 -21.02
CA VAL A 341 4.82 -3.18 -22.30
C VAL A 341 3.47 -2.51 -22.52
N ASN A 342 3.48 -1.21 -22.79
CA ASN A 342 2.28 -0.43 -23.05
C ASN A 342 2.44 0.31 -24.36
N TYR A 343 1.41 0.27 -25.20
CA TYR A 343 1.33 1.04 -26.41
C TYR A 343 0.07 1.90 -26.39
N GLN A 344 0.22 3.19 -26.75
CA GLN A 344 -0.88 4.15 -26.76
C GLN A 344 -0.87 4.94 -28.06
N ILE A 345 -2.05 5.15 -28.61
CA ILE A 345 -2.32 6.09 -29.68
C ILE A 345 -3.31 7.13 -29.14
N TYR A 346 -2.85 8.37 -29.05
CA TYR A 346 -3.67 9.51 -28.69
C TYR A 346 -3.77 10.46 -29.85
N ASN A 347 -4.99 10.77 -30.26
CA ASN A 347 -5.27 11.69 -31.37
C ASN A 347 -6.17 12.83 -30.87
N LEU A 348 -5.64 14.04 -30.86
CA LEU A 348 -6.39 15.28 -30.69
C LEU A 348 -6.71 15.80 -32.08
N ARG A 349 -8.00 15.91 -32.38
CA ARG A 349 -8.51 16.24 -33.72
C ARG A 349 -7.77 17.42 -34.33
N GLU A 350 -7.29 17.23 -35.57
CA GLU A 350 -6.66 18.25 -36.42
C GLU A 350 -5.42 18.96 -35.82
N SER A 351 -5.01 18.57 -34.61
CA SER A 351 -3.96 19.27 -33.89
C SER A 351 -2.75 18.40 -33.56
N TYR A 352 -2.97 17.17 -33.02
CA TYR A 352 -1.87 16.38 -32.49
C TYR A 352 -2.15 14.87 -32.54
N LEU A 353 -1.21 14.13 -33.09
CA LEU A 353 -1.20 12.66 -33.04
C LEU A 353 0.04 12.21 -32.28
N ARG A 354 -0.19 11.47 -31.17
CA ARG A 354 0.87 10.87 -30.36
C ARG A 354 0.77 9.35 -30.40
N ARG A 355 1.89 8.71 -30.69
CA ARG A 355 2.08 7.27 -30.51
C ARG A 355 3.17 7.07 -29.47
N SER A 356 2.91 6.28 -28.45
CA SER A 356 3.89 6.02 -27.41
C SER A 356 4.02 4.53 -27.12
N LEU A 357 5.26 4.06 -27.00
CA LEU A 357 5.62 2.72 -26.58
C LEU A 357 6.39 2.84 -25.26
N GLY A 358 5.87 2.22 -24.20
CA GLY A 358 6.51 2.15 -22.91
C GLY A 358 6.89 0.72 -22.55
N THR A 359 8.11 0.50 -22.06
CA THR A 359 8.54 -0.78 -21.52
C THR A 359 9.18 -0.58 -20.16
N THR A 360 8.88 -1.46 -19.20
CA THR A 360 9.45 -1.39 -17.86
C THR A 360 9.82 -2.77 -17.33
N LEU A 361 10.95 -2.84 -16.63
CA LEU A 361 11.34 -3.95 -15.78
C LEU A 361 11.48 -3.42 -14.37
N THR A 362 10.65 -3.92 -13.43
CA THR A 362 10.62 -3.42 -12.04
C THR A 362 10.79 -4.57 -11.06
N TYR A 363 11.59 -4.33 -10.03
CA TYR A 363 11.79 -5.18 -8.86
C TYR A 363 11.24 -4.47 -7.63
N ASP A 364 10.25 -5.07 -6.98
CA ASP A 364 9.66 -4.58 -5.74
C ASP A 364 9.94 -5.57 -4.62
N TRP A 365 10.42 -5.09 -3.47
CA TRP A 365 10.62 -5.94 -2.28
C TRP A 365 10.46 -5.16 -0.99
N ILE A 366 10.09 -5.88 0.06
CA ILE A 366 9.98 -5.39 1.41
C ILE A 366 11.13 -5.99 2.22
N GLU A 367 12.07 -5.14 2.65
CA GLU A 367 13.19 -5.57 3.49
C GLU A 367 12.73 -5.84 4.93
N THR A 368 11.99 -4.88 5.47
CA THR A 368 11.37 -4.97 6.80
C THR A 368 9.95 -4.38 6.74
N LYS A 369 9.15 -4.55 7.79
CA LYS A 369 7.81 -3.94 7.89
C LYS A 369 7.79 -2.42 7.61
N ASN A 370 8.94 -1.76 7.78
CA ASN A 370 9.09 -0.31 7.65
C ASN A 370 9.93 0.12 6.44
N ARG A 371 10.52 -0.80 5.68
CA ARG A 371 11.42 -0.49 4.55
C ARG A 371 10.95 -1.19 3.30
N ILE A 372 10.54 -0.39 2.33
CA ILE A 372 10.03 -0.86 1.03
C ILE A 372 10.93 -0.29 -0.06
N HIS A 373 11.28 -1.12 -1.00
CA HIS A 373 12.15 -0.79 -2.13
C HIS A 373 11.46 -1.10 -3.45
N SER A 374 11.64 -0.22 -4.42
CA SER A 374 11.26 -0.46 -5.82
C SER A 374 12.40 0.00 -6.73
N LEU A 375 12.96 -0.93 -7.47
CA LEU A 375 14.02 -0.67 -8.44
C LEU A 375 13.51 -0.98 -9.85
N THR A 376 13.49 0.00 -10.72
CA THR A 376 13.23 -0.15 -12.16
C THR A 376 14.55 0.07 -12.91
N PRO A 377 15.38 -0.96 -13.12
CA PRO A 377 16.66 -0.80 -13.80
C PRO A 377 16.51 -0.37 -15.25
N ALA A 378 15.38 -0.72 -15.88
CA ALA A 378 15.10 -0.36 -17.25
C ALA A 378 13.65 0.14 -17.39
N SER A 379 13.52 1.43 -17.67
CA SER A 379 12.28 2.08 -18.11
C SER A 379 12.58 2.78 -19.44
N MET A 380 11.82 2.48 -20.47
CA MET A 380 11.94 3.12 -21.77
C MET A 380 10.58 3.64 -22.21
N GLN A 381 10.52 4.90 -22.58
CA GLN A 381 9.36 5.55 -23.19
C GLN A 381 9.78 6.18 -24.52
N TYR A 382 9.31 5.59 -25.60
CA TYR A 382 9.49 6.09 -26.95
C TYR A 382 8.20 6.78 -27.40
N VAL A 383 8.29 8.04 -27.78
CA VAL A 383 7.16 8.85 -28.20
C VAL A 383 7.39 9.38 -29.60
N GLN A 384 6.43 9.17 -30.48
CA GLN A 384 6.32 9.85 -31.79
C GLN A 384 5.16 10.84 -31.72
N GLY A 385 5.47 12.12 -31.89
CA GLY A 385 4.48 13.21 -32.00
C GLY A 385 4.43 13.75 -33.40
N ARG A 386 3.23 13.88 -33.96
CA ARG A 386 2.94 14.66 -35.17
C ARG A 386 2.04 15.82 -34.76
N ILE A 387 2.49 17.04 -35.05
CA ILE A 387 1.82 18.28 -34.68
C ILE A 387 1.38 18.93 -36.01
N SER A 388 0.18 19.50 -36.05
CA SER A 388 -0.26 20.28 -37.23
C SER A 388 0.53 21.58 -37.34
N ASP A 389 0.71 22.05 -38.56
CA ASP A 389 1.44 23.30 -38.83
C ASP A 389 0.75 24.50 -38.16
N ASP A 390 -0.59 24.55 -38.14
CA ASP A 390 -1.38 25.57 -37.47
C ASP A 390 -1.11 25.62 -35.96
N LEU A 391 -0.98 24.45 -35.29
CA LEU A 391 -0.66 24.38 -33.86
C LEU A 391 0.80 24.79 -33.60
N VAL A 392 1.72 24.45 -34.48
CA VAL A 392 3.13 24.88 -34.42
C VAL A 392 3.21 26.40 -34.51
N GLU A 393 2.63 27.01 -35.55
CA GLU A 393 2.60 28.45 -35.75
C GLU A 393 1.94 29.18 -34.58
N TYR A 394 0.82 28.65 -34.11
CA TYR A 394 0.15 29.20 -32.91
C TYR A 394 1.05 29.19 -31.69
N LEU A 395 1.72 28.07 -31.39
CA LEU A 395 2.60 27.95 -30.22
C LEU A 395 3.87 28.80 -30.35
N GLU A 396 4.44 28.91 -31.54
CA GLU A 396 5.59 29.78 -31.84
C GLU A 396 5.22 31.26 -31.72
N SER A 397 4.08 31.68 -32.25
CA SER A 397 3.57 33.05 -32.12
C SER A 397 3.32 33.47 -30.67
N GLN A 398 3.05 32.49 -29.79
CA GLN A 398 2.89 32.70 -28.36
C GLN A 398 4.22 32.66 -27.58
N GLY A 399 5.36 32.47 -28.25
CA GLY A 399 6.66 32.27 -27.61
C GLY A 399 6.76 30.98 -26.78
N ASN A 400 5.89 30.01 -27.05
CA ASN A 400 5.75 28.78 -26.28
C ASN A 400 6.53 27.60 -26.92
N SER A 401 7.76 27.85 -27.29
CA SER A 401 8.66 26.82 -27.84
C SER A 401 8.89 25.65 -26.85
N PHE A 402 8.74 25.93 -25.56
CA PHE A 402 8.86 24.89 -24.51
C PHE A 402 7.73 23.86 -24.61
N PHE A 403 6.46 24.30 -24.65
CA PHE A 403 5.33 23.38 -24.79
C PHE A 403 5.39 22.62 -26.13
N LEU A 404 5.83 23.28 -27.19
CA LEU A 404 6.07 22.64 -28.48
C LEU A 404 7.09 21.51 -28.38
N SER A 405 8.16 21.69 -27.58
CA SER A 405 9.17 20.64 -27.38
C SER A 405 8.59 19.39 -26.69
N THR A 406 7.55 19.54 -25.86
CA THR A 406 6.91 18.43 -25.15
C THR A 406 6.05 17.55 -26.06
N LEU A 407 5.53 18.13 -27.15
CA LEU A 407 4.71 17.43 -28.15
C LEU A 407 5.55 16.69 -29.17
N ARG A 408 6.84 17.05 -29.32
CA ARG A 408 7.75 16.44 -30.29
C ARG A 408 8.10 14.99 -29.92
N SER A 409 8.60 14.29 -30.93
CA SER A 409 9.09 12.92 -30.75
C SER A 409 10.30 12.89 -29.80
N GLN A 410 10.34 11.93 -28.90
CA GLN A 410 11.40 11.82 -27.89
C GLN A 410 11.58 10.39 -27.35
N LEU A 411 12.77 10.12 -26.85
CA LEU A 411 13.09 8.89 -26.14
C LEU A 411 13.54 9.23 -24.71
N VAL A 412 12.86 8.68 -23.73
CA VAL A 412 13.26 8.71 -22.33
C VAL A 412 13.57 7.28 -21.89
N ALA A 413 14.84 6.98 -21.66
CA ALA A 413 15.29 5.69 -21.13
C ALA A 413 15.96 5.94 -19.80
N SER A 414 15.42 5.42 -18.70
CA SER A 414 15.89 5.71 -17.34
C SER A 414 15.93 4.49 -16.44
N SER A 415 16.74 4.59 -15.39
CA SER A 415 16.72 3.72 -14.23
C SER A 415 16.16 4.49 -13.05
N ILE A 416 15.23 3.89 -12.30
CA ILE A 416 14.49 4.54 -11.21
C ILE A 416 14.63 3.70 -9.95
N TYR A 417 14.96 4.34 -8.84
CA TYR A 417 14.97 3.72 -7.52
C TYR A 417 14.10 4.51 -6.56
N ASN A 418 13.11 3.83 -5.97
CA ASN A 418 12.24 4.37 -4.94
C ASN A 418 12.51 3.65 -3.61
N TYR A 419 12.62 4.43 -2.55
CA TYR A 419 12.74 3.94 -1.18
C TYR A 419 11.66 4.56 -0.32
N ILE A 420 10.96 3.72 0.48
CA ILE A 420 9.94 4.18 1.42
C ILE A 420 10.30 3.64 2.80
N TYR A 421 10.37 4.56 3.77
CA TYR A 421 10.57 4.24 5.16
C TYR A 421 9.33 4.62 5.97
N ASN A 422 8.82 3.66 6.74
CA ASN A 422 7.80 3.84 7.75
C ASN A 422 6.48 4.41 7.18
N LEU A 423 5.90 3.69 6.20
CA LEU A 423 4.64 4.11 5.56
C LEU A 423 3.58 4.55 6.58
N PRO A 424 2.98 5.75 6.43
CA PRO A 424 1.99 6.25 7.37
C PRO A 424 0.82 5.30 7.53
N ARG A 425 0.51 4.96 8.77
CA ARG A 425 -0.69 4.17 9.12
C ARG A 425 -1.82 5.14 9.45
N LEU A 426 -2.98 4.89 8.90
CA LEU A 426 -4.19 5.62 9.27
C LEU A 426 -4.46 5.43 10.78
N ASN A 427 -4.80 6.52 11.47
CA ASN A 427 -5.14 6.55 12.91
C ASN A 427 -4.01 6.23 13.89
N THR A 428 -2.75 6.40 13.51
CA THR A 428 -1.65 6.26 14.46
C THR A 428 -1.32 7.60 15.09
N LEU A 429 -1.62 7.77 16.37
CA LEU A 429 -1.30 8.97 17.18
C LEU A 429 0.08 8.87 17.86
N SER A 430 0.97 8.03 17.37
CA SER A 430 2.34 7.89 17.88
C SER A 430 3.31 8.84 17.19
N ASN A 431 4.42 9.11 17.84
CA ASN A 431 5.53 9.81 17.20
C ASN A 431 6.21 8.90 16.18
N PHE A 432 6.34 9.35 14.95
CA PHE A 432 7.08 8.61 13.93
C PHE A 432 7.59 9.52 12.81
N VAL A 433 8.56 9.02 12.09
CA VAL A 433 9.14 9.64 10.89
C VAL A 433 8.71 8.83 9.67
N PHE A 434 8.25 9.52 8.64
CA PHE A 434 8.05 8.97 7.31
C PHE A 434 9.07 9.58 6.35
N PHE A 435 9.62 8.76 5.49
CA PHE A 435 10.49 9.20 4.42
C PHE A 435 10.21 8.44 3.14
N THR A 436 10.15 9.14 2.02
CA THR A 436 10.24 8.53 0.70
C THR A 436 11.25 9.29 -0.14
N GLY A 437 12.10 8.56 -0.84
CA GLY A 437 13.09 9.10 -1.77
C GLY A 437 12.95 8.45 -3.14
N ASN A 438 13.09 9.24 -4.19
CA ASN A 438 13.08 8.79 -5.57
C ASN A 438 14.33 9.33 -6.27
N LEU A 439 15.11 8.42 -6.82
CA LEU A 439 16.27 8.72 -7.67
C LEU A 439 16.00 8.17 -9.07
N GLU A 440 16.05 9.05 -10.07
CA GLU A 440 15.94 8.67 -11.48
C GLU A 440 17.17 9.14 -12.26
N VAL A 441 17.79 8.23 -12.99
CA VAL A 441 18.94 8.51 -13.87
C VAL A 441 18.55 8.13 -15.29
N GLY A 442 18.46 9.11 -16.15
CA GLY A 442 18.00 8.95 -17.54
C GLY A 442 19.12 9.09 -18.56
N GLY A 443 18.98 8.39 -19.67
CA GLY A 443 19.71 8.59 -20.92
C GLY A 443 21.12 8.02 -21.02
N ASN A 444 21.74 7.54 -19.94
CA ASN A 444 23.13 7.05 -20.00
C ASN A 444 23.27 5.78 -20.87
N MET A 445 22.33 4.83 -20.73
CA MET A 445 22.31 3.64 -21.58
C MET A 445 22.00 4.00 -23.04
N ALA A 446 21.11 4.97 -23.29
CA ALA A 446 20.84 5.48 -24.60
C ALA A 446 22.08 6.15 -25.23
N ALA A 447 22.85 6.91 -24.44
CA ALA A 447 24.09 7.52 -24.90
C ALA A 447 25.18 6.48 -25.27
N LEU A 448 25.26 5.38 -24.54
CA LEU A 448 26.18 4.27 -24.86
C LEU A 448 25.75 3.56 -26.15
N THR A 449 24.46 3.27 -26.31
CA THR A 449 23.93 2.59 -27.51
C THR A 449 24.01 3.48 -28.74
N SER A 450 23.78 4.80 -28.63
CA SER A 450 23.89 5.73 -29.76
C SER A 450 25.31 5.77 -30.37
N LYS A 451 26.34 5.63 -29.52
CA LYS A 451 27.73 5.56 -29.97
C LYS A 451 28.03 4.30 -30.81
N ILE A 452 27.27 3.23 -30.59
CA ILE A 452 27.48 1.93 -31.24
C ILE A 452 26.62 1.84 -32.53
N VAL A 453 25.34 2.26 -32.45
CA VAL A 453 24.34 2.04 -33.50
C VAL A 453 24.35 3.14 -34.54
N ASP A 454 24.65 4.38 -34.18
CA ASP A 454 24.45 5.55 -35.06
C ASP A 454 25.63 6.52 -34.96
N ARG A 455 26.73 6.16 -35.61
CA ARG A 455 27.95 7.00 -35.67
C ARG A 455 27.82 8.27 -36.50
N SER A 456 26.77 8.40 -37.34
CA SER A 456 26.67 9.44 -38.37
C SER A 456 25.55 10.46 -38.18
N ASN A 457 24.59 10.25 -37.28
CA ASN A 457 23.40 11.09 -37.14
C ASN A 457 23.53 12.12 -36.02
N THR A 458 24.28 13.16 -36.24
CA THR A 458 24.28 14.36 -35.38
C THR A 458 23.45 15.44 -36.11
N SER A 459 22.21 15.68 -35.63
CA SER A 459 21.43 16.82 -36.09
C SER A 459 21.74 18.07 -35.25
N ASN A 460 21.32 19.24 -35.68
CA ASN A 460 21.39 20.48 -34.91
C ASN A 460 20.65 20.41 -33.56
N THR A 461 19.84 19.35 -33.34
CA THR A 461 19.05 19.11 -32.14
C THR A 461 19.68 18.03 -31.20
N GLY A 462 20.92 17.61 -31.46
CA GLY A 462 21.64 16.58 -30.67
C GLY A 462 21.65 15.20 -31.33
N ARG A 463 22.17 14.20 -30.60
CA ARG A 463 22.23 12.81 -31.07
C ARG A 463 20.86 12.16 -31.02
N MET A 464 20.57 11.31 -32.00
CA MET A 464 19.29 10.61 -32.13
C MET A 464 19.48 9.08 -31.95
N ILE A 465 18.41 8.41 -31.51
CA ILE A 465 18.26 6.95 -31.55
C ILE A 465 16.89 6.66 -32.17
N PHE A 466 16.86 5.79 -33.15
CA PHE A 466 15.62 5.49 -33.91
C PHE A 466 14.92 6.75 -34.45
N GLY A 467 15.72 7.76 -34.86
CA GLY A 467 15.21 9.00 -35.44
C GLY A 467 14.61 9.99 -34.43
N VAL A 468 14.78 9.79 -33.14
CA VAL A 468 14.30 10.70 -32.09
C VAL A 468 15.40 11.07 -31.10
N PRO A 469 15.39 12.31 -30.57
CA PRO A 469 16.34 12.74 -29.55
C PRO A 469 16.07 12.05 -28.23
N TYR A 470 17.13 11.80 -27.45
CA TYR A 470 17.05 11.23 -26.12
C TYR A 470 17.51 12.22 -25.05
N TYR A 471 16.94 12.10 -23.86
CA TYR A 471 17.26 12.94 -22.70
C TYR A 471 18.27 12.29 -21.78
N GLN A 472 19.25 13.08 -21.29
CA GLN A 472 20.18 12.68 -20.24
C GLN A 472 19.95 13.56 -19.01
N PHE A 473 19.64 12.95 -17.89
CA PHE A 473 19.34 13.68 -16.66
C PHE A 473 19.51 12.81 -15.41
N VAL A 474 19.67 13.50 -14.27
CA VAL A 474 19.48 12.93 -12.94
C VAL A 474 18.38 13.72 -12.24
N ARG A 475 17.42 13.02 -11.65
CA ARG A 475 16.33 13.59 -10.87
C ARG A 475 16.29 12.95 -9.51
N LEU A 476 16.29 13.78 -8.48
CA LEU A 476 16.17 13.38 -7.08
C LEU A 476 15.00 14.13 -6.47
N ASP A 477 14.10 13.45 -5.82
CA ASP A 477 13.08 14.03 -4.97
C ASP A 477 12.86 13.22 -3.70
N ALA A 478 12.46 13.91 -2.63
CA ALA A 478 12.20 13.31 -1.34
C ALA A 478 10.98 13.93 -0.69
N ASP A 479 10.29 13.17 0.13
CA ASP A 479 9.20 13.63 1.00
C ASP A 479 9.51 13.14 2.43
N PHE A 480 9.87 14.06 3.28
CA PHE A 480 10.15 13.81 4.69
C PHE A 480 9.00 14.36 5.53
N ARG A 481 8.45 13.52 6.42
CA ARG A 481 7.38 13.92 7.34
C ARG A 481 7.69 13.47 8.75
N PHE A 482 7.52 14.39 9.69
CA PHE A 482 7.62 14.11 11.10
C PHE A 482 6.24 14.28 11.74
N TYR A 483 5.78 13.24 12.42
CA TYR A 483 4.51 13.19 13.13
C TYR A 483 4.79 13.21 14.63
N LYS A 484 4.28 14.20 15.34
CA LYS A 484 4.42 14.33 16.79
C LYS A 484 3.04 14.33 17.45
N SER A 485 2.79 13.34 18.31
CA SER A 485 1.63 13.31 19.18
C SER A 485 1.77 14.36 20.29
N LEU A 486 0.70 15.12 20.52
CA LEU A 486 0.62 16.15 21.56
C LEU A 486 -0.27 15.73 22.74
N GLY A 487 -0.67 14.44 22.77
CA GLY A 487 -1.60 13.90 23.76
C GLY A 487 -3.07 14.05 23.35
N GLY A 488 -3.92 13.16 23.85
CA GLY A 488 -5.29 13.00 23.37
C GLY A 488 -5.30 12.63 21.88
N GLU A 489 -6.19 13.25 21.11
CA GLU A 489 -6.29 13.04 19.65
C GLU A 489 -5.53 14.11 18.84
N ARG A 490 -4.66 14.90 19.48
CA ARG A 490 -3.95 16.01 18.86
C ARG A 490 -2.61 15.57 18.29
N GLN A 491 -2.29 16.02 17.08
CA GLN A 491 -1.05 15.71 16.40
C GLN A 491 -0.50 16.92 15.64
N PHE A 492 0.81 17.11 15.68
CA PHE A 492 1.54 18.09 14.89
C PHE A 492 2.33 17.39 13.80
N ILE A 493 2.19 17.84 12.55
CA ILE A 493 2.83 17.23 11.39
C ILE A 493 3.66 18.27 10.67
N THR A 494 4.92 17.96 10.46
CA THR A 494 5.84 18.76 9.64
C THR A 494 6.20 17.98 8.39
N ARG A 495 6.14 18.59 7.22
CA ARG A 495 6.55 18.01 5.94
C ARG A 495 7.54 18.92 5.23
N ILE A 496 8.59 18.32 4.66
CA ILE A 496 9.53 18.95 3.73
C ILE A 496 9.64 18.07 2.50
N ASN A 497 9.41 18.67 1.33
CA ASN A 497 9.43 17.96 0.06
C ASN A 497 10.33 18.67 -0.95
N PRO A 498 11.67 18.45 -0.89
CA PRO A 498 12.62 18.96 -1.85
C PRO A 498 12.65 18.07 -3.12
N GLY A 499 12.95 18.69 -4.24
CA GLY A 499 13.20 18.01 -5.50
C GLY A 499 14.17 18.81 -6.36
N ILE A 500 15.07 18.11 -7.04
CA ILE A 500 16.04 18.68 -7.97
C ILE A 500 16.21 17.77 -9.17
N GLY A 501 16.24 18.35 -10.34
CA GLY A 501 16.57 17.72 -11.60
C GLY A 501 17.74 18.43 -12.25
N TYR A 502 18.68 17.64 -12.76
CA TYR A 502 19.85 18.14 -13.47
C TYR A 502 19.93 17.44 -14.81
N TYR A 503 19.88 18.22 -15.89
CA TYR A 503 20.08 17.73 -17.26
C TYR A 503 21.53 17.91 -17.70
N TYR A 504 21.99 17.04 -18.56
CA TYR A 504 23.34 17.07 -19.11
C TYR A 504 23.37 16.39 -20.49
N GLY A 505 24.50 16.55 -21.19
CA GLY A 505 24.75 15.83 -22.44
C GLY A 505 23.89 16.28 -23.59
N ASN A 506 22.96 15.45 -24.03
CA ASN A 506 22.28 15.58 -25.32
C ASN A 506 21.22 16.68 -25.41
N MET A 507 20.50 16.96 -24.32
CA MET A 507 19.41 17.94 -24.28
C MET A 507 19.68 19.02 -23.22
N GLN A 508 19.13 20.22 -23.42
CA GLN A 508 19.33 21.38 -22.54
C GLN A 508 18.15 21.61 -21.58
N SER A 509 17.33 20.61 -21.37
CA SER A 509 16.19 20.66 -20.44
C SER A 509 15.83 19.26 -19.96
N LEU A 510 15.13 19.19 -18.82
CA LEU A 510 14.48 17.95 -18.39
C LEU A 510 13.29 17.63 -19.31
N PRO A 511 12.95 16.34 -19.48
CA PRO A 511 11.67 15.96 -20.09
C PRO A 511 10.52 16.63 -19.34
N PHE A 512 9.46 17.04 -20.06
CA PHE A 512 8.30 17.71 -19.48
C PHE A 512 7.71 16.95 -18.27
N ASP A 513 7.53 15.63 -18.41
CA ASP A 513 6.97 14.77 -17.36
C ASP A 513 7.87 14.64 -16.13
N LYS A 514 9.14 15.08 -16.21
CA LYS A 514 10.14 14.98 -15.15
C LYS A 514 10.41 16.28 -14.43
N GLN A 515 9.92 17.39 -14.97
CA GLN A 515 10.03 18.69 -14.32
C GLN A 515 9.12 18.80 -13.10
N PHE A 516 9.51 19.65 -12.16
CA PHE A 516 8.73 19.92 -10.96
C PHE A 516 7.73 21.05 -11.18
N PHE A 517 6.66 21.03 -10.40
CA PHE A 517 5.66 22.10 -10.37
C PHE A 517 5.14 22.29 -8.95
N ALA A 518 4.50 23.42 -8.69
CA ALA A 518 3.83 23.72 -7.44
C ALA A 518 2.30 23.76 -7.64
N GLY A 519 1.55 23.63 -6.54
CA GLY A 519 0.09 23.63 -6.53
C GLY A 519 -0.53 22.24 -6.75
N GLY A 520 -1.86 22.17 -6.68
CA GLY A 520 -2.64 20.94 -6.84
C GLY A 520 -2.95 20.23 -5.53
N SER A 521 -3.72 19.14 -5.60
CA SER A 521 -4.29 18.43 -4.43
C SER A 521 -3.24 17.81 -3.49
N SER A 522 -2.06 17.47 -3.99
CA SER A 522 -0.96 16.87 -3.21
C SER A 522 0.12 17.87 -2.79
N GLY A 523 0.02 19.13 -3.23
CA GLY A 523 0.91 20.21 -2.88
C GLY A 523 0.18 21.35 -2.16
N ILE A 524 0.44 22.60 -2.57
CA ILE A 524 -0.23 23.79 -2.05
C ILE A 524 -1.66 23.86 -2.63
N ARG A 525 -2.65 23.38 -1.88
CA ARG A 525 -4.04 23.16 -2.34
C ARG A 525 -4.78 24.42 -2.78
N ALA A 526 -4.38 25.59 -2.25
CA ALA A 526 -4.99 26.88 -2.62
C ALA A 526 -4.71 27.30 -4.07
N TRP A 527 -3.77 26.65 -4.73
CA TRP A 527 -3.35 26.96 -6.10
C TRP A 527 -3.60 25.77 -7.02
N GLN A 528 -4.05 26.09 -8.22
CA GLN A 528 -4.15 25.06 -9.27
C GLN A 528 -2.74 24.52 -9.59
N ALA A 529 -2.68 23.24 -9.95
CA ALA A 529 -1.42 22.61 -10.35
C ALA A 529 -0.78 23.40 -11.52
N ARG A 530 0.54 23.58 -11.46
CA ARG A 530 1.33 24.23 -12.51
C ARG A 530 1.00 25.71 -12.77
N THR A 531 0.47 26.41 -11.76
CA THR A 531 0.13 27.84 -11.89
C THR A 531 1.03 28.78 -11.08
N LEU A 532 1.95 28.22 -10.28
CA LEU A 532 2.91 28.96 -9.46
C LEU A 532 4.34 28.77 -9.99
N GLY A 533 5.13 29.86 -9.93
CA GLY A 533 6.55 29.84 -10.29
C GLY A 533 6.79 29.87 -11.80
N PRO A 534 8.01 29.57 -12.26
CA PRO A 534 9.20 29.41 -11.42
C PRO A 534 9.69 30.76 -10.85
N GLY A 535 10.27 30.68 -9.62
CA GLY A 535 10.84 31.86 -8.95
C GLY A 535 9.85 33.00 -8.78
N ASN A 536 10.24 34.20 -9.14
CA ASN A 536 9.45 35.45 -9.04
C ASN A 536 8.61 35.76 -10.28
N TYR A 537 8.41 34.80 -11.18
CA TYR A 537 7.60 35.00 -12.39
C TYR A 537 6.19 35.47 -12.01
N ASN A 538 5.81 36.63 -12.51
CA ASN A 538 4.51 37.23 -12.26
C ASN A 538 3.68 37.28 -13.55
N ARG A 539 2.68 36.44 -13.63
CA ARG A 539 1.75 36.36 -14.75
C ARG A 539 0.93 37.68 -14.95
N SER A 540 0.70 38.42 -13.86
CA SER A 540 -0.03 39.69 -13.88
C SER A 540 0.76 40.83 -14.53
N ALA A 541 2.08 40.70 -14.67
CA ALA A 541 2.95 41.68 -15.29
C ALA A 541 2.92 41.60 -16.85
N LEU A 542 2.18 40.66 -17.43
CA LEU A 542 2.04 40.55 -18.89
C LEU A 542 1.26 41.74 -19.47
N PRO A 543 1.72 42.29 -20.62
CA PRO A 543 1.29 43.62 -21.09
C PRO A 543 -0.18 43.69 -21.55
N SER A 544 -0.84 42.59 -21.86
CA SER A 544 -2.23 42.63 -22.29
C SER A 544 -3.14 41.62 -21.61
N PRO A 545 -4.45 41.92 -21.45
CA PRO A 545 -5.44 40.95 -20.96
C PRO A 545 -5.55 39.71 -21.84
N GLU A 546 -5.32 39.84 -23.11
CA GLU A 546 -5.33 38.72 -24.07
C GLU A 546 -4.12 37.82 -23.89
N ALA A 547 -2.91 38.37 -23.70
CA ALA A 547 -1.71 37.61 -23.37
C ALA A 547 -1.91 36.86 -22.03
N ARG A 548 -2.53 37.48 -21.04
CA ARG A 548 -2.89 36.83 -19.78
C ARG A 548 -3.89 35.69 -19.94
N ARG A 549 -4.90 35.82 -20.82
CA ARG A 549 -5.86 34.74 -21.13
C ARG A 549 -5.21 33.60 -21.90
N ARG A 550 -4.38 33.92 -22.90
CA ARG A 550 -3.69 32.91 -23.71
C ARG A 550 -2.65 32.12 -22.94
N LEU A 551 -1.90 32.79 -22.03
CA LEU A 551 -0.93 32.17 -21.15
C LEU A 551 -1.55 31.50 -19.89
N ARG A 552 -2.87 31.63 -19.71
CA ARG A 552 -3.59 31.03 -18.56
C ARG A 552 -3.48 29.49 -18.51
N ASN A 553 -3.28 28.87 -19.65
CA ASN A 553 -3.18 27.41 -19.78
C ASN A 553 -1.74 26.93 -19.92
N LEU A 554 -0.73 27.81 -19.74
CA LEU A 554 0.67 27.41 -19.75
C LEU A 554 1.06 26.79 -18.42
N ASP A 555 1.56 25.58 -18.49
CA ASP A 555 2.15 24.91 -17.36
C ASP A 555 3.43 25.62 -16.91
N GLN A 556 3.49 26.01 -15.64
CA GLN A 556 4.68 26.58 -15.01
C GLN A 556 5.45 25.45 -14.34
N LEU A 557 6.62 25.17 -14.86
CA LEU A 557 7.47 24.05 -14.46
C LEU A 557 8.87 24.57 -14.12
N GLY A 558 9.59 23.80 -13.31
CA GLY A 558 10.94 24.12 -12.91
C GLY A 558 11.80 22.86 -12.71
N ASP A 559 13.10 23.04 -12.70
CA ASP A 559 14.05 21.97 -12.47
C ASP A 559 14.27 21.70 -10.97
N MET A 560 13.78 22.59 -10.10
CA MET A 560 13.86 22.46 -8.64
C MET A 560 12.52 22.79 -8.01
N ARG A 561 12.24 22.13 -6.88
CA ARG A 561 11.11 22.43 -6.01
C ARG A 561 11.52 22.25 -4.55
N ILE A 562 11.09 23.18 -3.71
CA ILE A 562 11.13 23.03 -2.24
C ILE A 562 9.74 23.39 -1.73
N GLU A 563 9.10 22.48 -1.02
CA GLU A 563 7.78 22.69 -0.42
C GLU A 563 7.84 22.30 1.05
N GLY A 564 7.30 23.16 1.92
CA GLY A 564 7.17 22.91 3.35
C GLY A 564 5.71 23.03 3.77
N ASN A 565 5.26 22.13 4.65
CA ASN A 565 3.90 22.15 5.21
C ASN A 565 3.98 21.92 6.72
N LEU A 566 3.17 22.66 7.45
CA LEU A 566 2.91 22.48 8.88
C LEU A 566 1.42 22.25 9.06
N GLU A 567 1.06 21.22 9.80
CA GLU A 567 -0.33 20.86 10.02
C GLU A 567 -0.55 20.52 11.50
N TYR A 568 -1.59 21.10 12.09
CA TYR A 568 -2.10 20.74 13.40
C TYR A 568 -3.46 20.06 13.24
N ARG A 569 -3.60 18.90 13.83
CA ARG A 569 -4.83 18.08 13.83
C ARG A 569 -5.31 17.88 15.25
#